data_785c67c2d973c5e3c77c3d857eaa55a0
#
_entry.id   785c67c2d973c5e3c77c3d857eaa55a0
#
_cell.length_a   1.000
_cell.length_b   1.000
_cell.length_c   1.000
_cell.angle_alpha   90.00
_cell.angle_beta   90.00
_cell.angle_gamma   90.00
#
_symmetry.space_group_name_H-M   'P 1'
#
loop_
_entity.id
_entity.type
_entity.pdbx_description
1 polymer ?
#
loop_
_entity_poly.entity_id
_entity_poly.type
_entity_poly.pdbx_seq_one_letter_code
_entity_poly.pdbx_strand_id
1 'polypeptide(L)'
;MKKLSVRFTKLELILGWIYMVLQLLALPLLFNLANILIGEPMNMAELNFCFFCFNFLCATIIFRKYLLGNLKIFFARPLRSLFSAVIGFVGYWAISFVVSMIILVIYPEFSNVNDDTISVMVQQNFPLMVIGTVVLVPITEELLFRGLIFRGIYNRSRFWAYAISAVAFSLPHVVGYIGMFDPLLLLLCFVQYLPAGLCLSWAYARADSIFAPVLMHMVINLIGMFAMR
;
A
#
# COMPACT_ATOMS: atom_id res chain seq x y z
N MET A 1 10.81 0.82 26.08
CA MET A 1 10.12 0.50 24.81
C MET A 1 11.01 0.87 23.64
N LYS A 2 11.24 -0.04 22.69
CA LYS A 2 12.12 0.24 21.54
C LYS A 2 11.42 1.25 20.59
N LYS A 3 12.09 2.38 20.34
CA LYS A 3 11.64 3.40 19.36
C LYS A 3 12.16 3.02 17.98
N LEU A 4 11.45 3.42 16.94
CA LEU A 4 11.91 3.30 15.55
C LEU A 4 13.09 4.24 15.32
N SER A 5 14.16 3.70 14.71
CA SER A 5 15.48 4.35 14.66
C SER A 5 15.57 5.50 13.65
N VAL A 6 15.11 5.26 12.41
CA VAL A 6 15.20 6.26 11.32
C VAL A 6 14.14 7.33 11.49
N ARG A 7 14.52 8.60 11.30
CA ARG A 7 13.60 9.74 11.37
C ARG A 7 13.60 10.50 10.05
N PHE A 8 12.45 11.05 9.71
CA PHE A 8 12.35 12.03 8.64
C PHE A 8 13.04 13.34 9.04
N THR A 9 13.61 14.02 8.07
CA THR A 9 13.93 15.44 8.18
C THR A 9 12.65 16.26 8.22
N LYS A 10 12.73 17.52 8.70
CA LYS A 10 11.57 18.43 8.70
C LYS A 10 11.00 18.63 7.29
N LEU A 11 11.88 18.76 6.30
CA LEU A 11 11.48 18.94 4.89
C LEU A 11 10.75 17.69 4.36
N GLU A 12 11.29 16.49 4.60
CA GLU A 12 10.62 15.23 4.21
C GLU A 12 9.23 15.10 4.84
N LEU A 13 9.06 15.53 6.10
CA LEU A 13 7.75 15.51 6.76
C LEU A 13 6.76 16.47 6.11
N ILE A 14 7.17 17.72 5.88
CA ILE A 14 6.29 18.74 5.29
C ILE A 14 5.89 18.33 3.86
N LEU A 15 6.89 18.03 3.03
CA LEU A 15 6.64 17.62 1.65
C LEU A 15 5.87 16.28 1.57
N GLY A 16 6.15 15.36 2.49
CA GLY A 16 5.47 14.06 2.55
C GLY A 16 3.98 14.19 2.83
N TRP A 17 3.59 15.05 3.78
CA TRP A 17 2.15 15.28 4.06
C TRP A 17 1.46 16.01 2.92
N ILE A 18 2.10 17.03 2.31
CA ILE A 18 1.54 17.71 1.13
C ILE A 18 1.36 16.70 0.00
N TYR A 19 2.39 15.91 -0.30
CA TYR A 19 2.36 14.89 -1.33
C TYR A 19 1.29 13.84 -1.09
N MET A 20 1.14 13.36 0.15
CA MET A 20 0.10 12.38 0.50
C MET A 20 -1.31 12.89 0.18
N VAL A 21 -1.61 14.15 0.52
CA VAL A 21 -2.90 14.76 0.19
C VAL A 21 -3.08 14.90 -1.33
N LEU A 22 -2.04 15.35 -2.03
CA LEU A 22 -2.09 15.50 -3.50
C LEU A 22 -2.29 14.14 -4.18
N GLN A 23 -1.56 13.10 -3.77
CA GLN A 23 -1.65 11.76 -4.35
C GLN A 23 -3.03 11.13 -4.16
N LEU A 24 -3.67 11.35 -3.02
CA LEU A 24 -4.98 10.75 -2.74
C LEU A 24 -6.15 11.51 -3.39
N LEU A 25 -6.03 12.83 -3.56
CA LEU A 25 -7.15 13.67 -3.98
C LEU A 25 -6.97 14.27 -5.38
N ALA A 26 -5.84 14.91 -5.65
CA ALA A 26 -5.66 15.72 -6.86
C ALA A 26 -5.03 14.95 -8.03
N LEU A 27 -3.98 14.16 -7.76
CA LEU A 27 -3.23 13.50 -8.84
C LEU A 27 -4.06 12.50 -9.64
N PRO A 28 -4.94 11.65 -9.08
CA PRO A 28 -5.78 10.78 -9.88
C PRO A 28 -6.67 11.54 -10.85
N LEU A 29 -7.26 12.65 -10.39
CA LEU A 29 -8.10 13.51 -11.24
C LEU A 29 -7.30 14.17 -12.35
N LEU A 30 -6.09 14.68 -12.04
CA LEU A 30 -5.21 15.31 -13.03
C LEU A 30 -4.73 14.33 -14.08
N PHE A 31 -4.37 13.09 -13.70
CA PHE A 31 -3.97 12.05 -14.64
C PHE A 31 -5.13 11.65 -15.57
N ASN A 32 -6.34 11.46 -15.01
CA ASN A 32 -7.52 11.19 -15.82
C ASN A 32 -7.85 12.33 -16.79
N LEU A 33 -7.80 13.59 -16.32
CA LEU A 33 -8.04 14.75 -17.19
C LEU A 33 -6.98 14.85 -18.28
N ALA A 34 -5.70 14.68 -17.96
CA ALA A 34 -4.62 14.68 -18.94
C ALA A 34 -4.81 13.58 -19.98
N ASN A 35 -5.24 12.37 -19.56
CA ASN A 35 -5.51 11.27 -20.48
C ASN A 35 -6.66 11.56 -21.46
N ILE A 36 -7.71 12.26 -21.00
CA ILE A 36 -8.82 12.69 -21.87
C ILE A 36 -8.37 13.75 -22.90
N LEU A 37 -7.41 14.62 -22.53
CA LEU A 37 -6.92 15.68 -23.40
C LEU A 37 -5.89 15.20 -24.44
N ILE A 38 -5.33 14.00 -24.27
CA ILE A 38 -4.47 13.36 -25.26
C ILE A 38 -5.38 12.79 -26.36
N GLY A 39 -5.13 13.13 -27.63
CA GLY A 39 -5.98 12.73 -28.76
C GLY A 39 -6.20 11.22 -28.92
N GLU A 40 -5.27 10.40 -28.43
CA GLU A 40 -5.37 8.95 -28.34
C GLU A 40 -5.19 8.55 -26.86
N PRO A 41 -6.26 8.40 -26.06
CA PRO A 41 -6.17 8.12 -24.65
C PRO A 41 -5.60 6.73 -24.38
N MET A 42 -4.71 6.65 -23.39
CA MET A 42 -4.15 5.39 -22.88
C MET A 42 -5.27 4.50 -22.28
N ASN A 43 -5.09 3.19 -22.37
CA ASN A 43 -5.93 2.25 -21.63
C ASN A 43 -5.69 2.35 -20.10
N MET A 44 -6.54 1.68 -19.32
CA MET A 44 -6.47 1.76 -17.85
C MET A 44 -5.13 1.26 -17.28
N ALA A 45 -4.57 0.18 -17.83
CA ALA A 45 -3.30 -0.37 -17.36
C ALA A 45 -2.13 0.59 -17.64
N GLU A 46 -2.09 1.19 -18.81
CA GLU A 46 -1.07 2.17 -19.21
C GLU A 46 -1.14 3.44 -18.35
N LEU A 47 -2.35 3.98 -18.18
CA LEU A 47 -2.58 5.17 -17.37
C LEU A 47 -2.15 4.94 -15.91
N ASN A 48 -2.56 3.80 -15.32
CA ASN A 48 -2.17 3.46 -13.95
C ASN A 48 -0.66 3.23 -13.84
N PHE A 49 -0.03 2.58 -14.82
CA PHE A 49 1.42 2.41 -14.81
C PHE A 49 2.16 3.76 -14.84
N CYS A 50 1.73 4.71 -15.66
CA CYS A 50 2.27 6.08 -15.67
C CYS A 50 2.08 6.76 -14.31
N PHE A 51 0.91 6.61 -13.70
CA PHE A 51 0.61 7.11 -12.37
C PHE A 51 1.51 6.48 -11.29
N PHE A 52 1.74 5.17 -11.34
CA PHE A 52 2.64 4.47 -10.41
C PHE A 52 4.09 4.92 -10.56
N CYS A 53 4.57 5.08 -11.80
CA CYS A 53 5.91 5.61 -12.08
C CYS A 53 6.09 7.02 -11.50
N PHE A 54 5.14 7.91 -11.75
CA PHE A 54 5.17 9.27 -11.23
C PHE A 54 5.18 9.29 -9.69
N ASN A 55 4.30 8.51 -9.07
CA ASN A 55 4.23 8.42 -7.60
C ASN A 55 5.51 7.83 -7.00
N PHE A 56 6.06 6.79 -7.59
CA PHE A 56 7.32 6.20 -7.16
C PHE A 56 8.47 7.20 -7.21
N LEU A 57 8.59 7.96 -8.30
CA LEU A 57 9.63 8.99 -8.46
C LEU A 57 9.45 10.10 -7.41
N CYS A 58 8.24 10.63 -7.25
CA CYS A 58 7.95 11.65 -6.25
C CYS A 58 8.27 11.17 -4.84
N ALA A 59 7.78 9.99 -4.45
CA ALA A 59 8.01 9.44 -3.11
C ALA A 59 9.49 9.19 -2.84
N THR A 60 10.22 8.58 -3.78
CA THR A 60 11.65 8.28 -3.60
C THR A 60 12.50 9.54 -3.52
N ILE A 61 12.18 10.59 -4.28
CA ILE A 61 12.87 11.89 -4.22
C ILE A 61 12.57 12.60 -2.90
N ILE A 62 11.30 12.68 -2.50
CA ILE A 62 10.88 13.35 -1.26
C ILE A 62 11.51 12.66 -0.05
N PHE A 63 11.42 11.33 0.04
CA PHE A 63 11.85 10.54 1.19
C PHE A 63 13.26 9.96 1.08
N ARG A 64 14.12 10.50 0.20
CA ARG A 64 15.45 9.94 -0.11
C ARG A 64 16.34 9.71 1.11
N LYS A 65 16.37 10.65 2.07
CA LYS A 65 17.20 10.52 3.28
C LYS A 65 16.67 9.45 4.22
N TYR A 66 15.35 9.40 4.35
CA TYR A 66 14.67 8.36 5.11
C TYR A 66 14.89 6.97 4.50
N LEU A 67 14.78 6.82 3.19
CA LEU A 67 15.08 5.59 2.47
C LEU A 67 16.51 5.13 2.68
N LEU A 68 17.50 6.02 2.51
CA LEU A 68 18.92 5.70 2.74
C LEU A 68 19.19 5.29 4.18
N GLY A 69 18.54 5.92 5.16
CA GLY A 69 18.62 5.52 6.57
C GLY A 69 18.09 4.11 6.82
N ASN A 70 16.94 3.77 6.24
CA ASN A 70 16.34 2.43 6.32
C ASN A 70 17.16 1.38 5.58
N LEU A 71 17.77 1.73 4.45
CA LEU A 71 18.64 0.85 3.69
C LEU A 71 19.87 0.43 4.50
N LYS A 72 20.49 1.38 5.24
CA LYS A 72 21.61 1.08 6.15
C LYS A 72 21.18 0.07 7.24
N ILE A 73 19.98 0.23 7.82
CA ILE A 73 19.46 -0.72 8.81
C ILE A 73 19.19 -2.09 8.18
N PHE A 74 18.63 -2.11 7.00
CA PHE A 74 18.36 -3.36 6.26
C PHE A 74 19.64 -4.15 6.05
N PHE A 75 20.69 -3.52 5.52
CA PHE A 75 21.98 -4.21 5.28
C PHE A 75 22.73 -4.55 6.57
N ALA A 76 22.56 -3.78 7.64
CA ALA A 76 23.14 -4.13 8.94
C ALA A 76 22.46 -5.34 9.59
N ARG A 77 21.18 -5.62 9.28
CA ARG A 77 20.38 -6.70 9.88
C ARG A 77 19.42 -7.34 8.86
N PRO A 78 19.92 -7.89 7.73
CA PRO A 78 19.07 -8.36 6.64
C PRO A 78 18.16 -9.51 7.07
N LEU A 79 18.69 -10.49 7.80
CA LEU A 79 17.90 -11.62 8.31
C LEU A 79 16.71 -11.19 9.18
N ARG A 80 16.92 -10.16 10.01
CA ARG A 80 15.82 -9.64 10.83
C ARG A 80 14.70 -9.07 9.97
N SER A 81 15.04 -8.35 8.90
CA SER A 81 14.03 -7.80 7.97
C SER A 81 13.33 -8.91 7.20
N LEU A 82 14.06 -9.90 6.69
CA LEU A 82 13.50 -11.04 5.99
C LEU A 82 12.59 -11.89 6.87
N PHE A 83 13.05 -12.26 8.09
CA PHE A 83 12.21 -13.01 9.03
C PHE A 83 10.96 -12.21 9.45
N SER A 84 11.07 -10.89 9.62
CA SER A 84 9.90 -10.07 9.93
C SER A 84 8.91 -10.03 8.77
N ALA A 85 9.38 -9.98 7.52
CA ALA A 85 8.54 -10.06 6.34
C ALA A 85 7.85 -11.41 6.23
N VAL A 86 8.57 -12.53 6.40
CA VAL A 86 8.02 -13.89 6.33
C VAL A 86 6.98 -14.14 7.43
N ILE A 87 7.28 -13.81 8.68
CA ILE A 87 6.34 -14.02 9.79
C ILE A 87 5.11 -13.11 9.62
N GLY A 88 5.32 -11.85 9.20
CA GLY A 88 4.23 -10.93 8.89
C GLY A 88 3.34 -11.44 7.77
N PHE A 89 3.92 -12.01 6.73
CA PHE A 89 3.21 -12.62 5.60
C PHE A 89 2.36 -13.83 6.03
N VAL A 90 2.93 -14.74 6.84
CA VAL A 90 2.17 -15.88 7.39
C VAL A 90 1.01 -15.40 8.26
N GLY A 91 1.27 -14.39 9.12
CA GLY A 91 0.21 -13.76 9.94
C GLY A 91 -0.88 -13.10 9.09
N TYR A 92 -0.49 -12.39 8.04
CA TYR A 92 -1.42 -11.80 7.08
C TYR A 92 -2.33 -12.86 6.46
N TRP A 93 -1.77 -13.96 5.93
CA TRP A 93 -2.56 -15.03 5.32
C TRP A 93 -3.53 -15.68 6.31
N ALA A 94 -3.07 -15.97 7.54
CA ALA A 94 -3.91 -16.56 8.56
C ALA A 94 -5.10 -15.66 8.94
N ILE A 95 -4.84 -14.36 9.17
CA ILE A 95 -5.89 -13.40 9.54
C ILE A 95 -6.81 -13.14 8.34
N SER A 96 -6.26 -12.95 7.14
CA SER A 96 -7.05 -12.72 5.92
C SER A 96 -7.95 -13.90 5.60
N PHE A 97 -7.48 -15.14 5.80
CA PHE A 97 -8.32 -16.34 5.64
C PHE A 97 -9.54 -16.31 6.56
N VAL A 98 -9.34 -16.00 7.86
CA VAL A 98 -10.45 -15.91 8.81
C VAL A 98 -11.40 -14.78 8.44
N VAL A 99 -10.87 -13.60 8.09
CA VAL A 99 -11.67 -12.44 7.66
C VAL A 99 -12.47 -12.78 6.40
N SER A 100 -11.86 -13.41 5.39
CA SER A 100 -12.56 -13.83 4.17
C SER A 100 -13.66 -14.85 4.43
N MET A 101 -13.45 -15.81 5.34
CA MET A 101 -14.49 -16.76 5.73
C MET A 101 -15.70 -16.05 6.38
N ILE A 102 -15.45 -15.08 7.27
CA ILE A 102 -16.51 -14.28 7.89
C ILE A 102 -17.26 -13.46 6.83
N ILE A 103 -16.53 -12.83 5.91
CA ILE A 103 -17.14 -12.04 4.82
C ILE A 103 -18.05 -12.91 3.95
N LEU A 104 -17.60 -14.11 3.55
CA LEU A 104 -18.39 -15.03 2.73
C LEU A 104 -19.66 -15.57 3.45
N VAL A 105 -19.64 -15.66 4.78
CA VAL A 105 -20.85 -15.98 5.56
C VAL A 105 -21.85 -14.83 5.54
N ILE A 106 -21.37 -13.56 5.59
CA ILE A 106 -22.22 -12.35 5.58
C ILE A 106 -22.72 -12.06 4.15
N TYR A 107 -21.84 -12.24 3.17
CA TYR A 107 -22.09 -11.91 1.77
C TYR A 107 -21.56 -13.02 0.85
N PRO A 108 -22.35 -14.08 0.58
CA PRO A 108 -21.89 -15.27 -0.17
C PRO A 108 -21.35 -15.00 -1.58
N GLU A 109 -21.88 -13.95 -2.24
CA GLU A 109 -21.45 -13.54 -3.59
C GLU A 109 -20.36 -12.45 -3.55
N PHE A 110 -19.60 -12.35 -2.46
CA PHE A 110 -18.59 -11.31 -2.29
C PHE A 110 -17.50 -11.41 -3.35
N SER A 111 -17.29 -10.31 -4.08
CA SER A 111 -16.10 -10.01 -4.85
C SER A 111 -15.53 -8.66 -4.45
N ASN A 112 -14.22 -8.54 -4.39
CA ASN A 112 -13.58 -7.27 -4.03
C ASN A 112 -13.50 -6.36 -5.25
N VAL A 113 -14.23 -5.25 -5.23
CA VAL A 113 -14.35 -4.33 -6.37
C VAL A 113 -13.01 -3.73 -6.82
N ASN A 114 -12.05 -3.55 -5.91
CA ASN A 114 -10.72 -3.08 -6.28
C ASN A 114 -9.93 -4.19 -6.99
N ASP A 115 -10.00 -5.43 -6.50
CA ASP A 115 -9.31 -6.57 -7.10
C ASP A 115 -9.92 -6.90 -8.49
N ASP A 116 -11.24 -6.77 -8.65
CA ASP A 116 -11.91 -6.91 -9.93
C ASP A 116 -11.43 -5.85 -10.95
N THR A 117 -11.28 -4.60 -10.49
CA THR A 117 -10.75 -3.51 -11.33
C THR A 117 -9.28 -3.78 -11.73
N ILE A 118 -8.47 -4.26 -10.78
CA ILE A 118 -7.07 -4.63 -11.07
C ILE A 118 -7.02 -5.80 -12.04
N SER A 119 -7.91 -6.80 -11.92
CA SER A 119 -7.99 -7.95 -12.83
C SER A 119 -8.23 -7.51 -14.28
N VAL A 120 -9.11 -6.55 -14.52
CA VAL A 120 -9.33 -5.96 -15.86
C VAL A 120 -8.04 -5.34 -16.39
N MET A 121 -7.30 -4.58 -15.58
CA MET A 121 -6.02 -3.98 -15.99
C MET A 121 -4.94 -5.03 -16.25
N VAL A 122 -4.92 -6.12 -15.48
CA VAL A 122 -4.02 -7.27 -15.67
C VAL A 122 -4.24 -7.92 -17.04
N GLN A 123 -5.51 -8.06 -17.46
CA GLN A 123 -5.85 -8.59 -18.80
C GLN A 123 -5.47 -7.62 -19.92
N GLN A 124 -5.48 -6.31 -19.70
CA GLN A 124 -5.02 -5.32 -20.67
C GLN A 124 -3.51 -5.34 -20.88
N ASN A 125 -2.73 -5.37 -19.80
CA ASN A 125 -1.26 -5.37 -19.88
C ASN A 125 -0.61 -5.96 -18.62
N PHE A 126 -0.47 -7.29 -18.57
CA PHE A 126 0.13 -8.00 -17.43
C PHE A 126 1.53 -7.51 -17.05
N PRO A 127 2.51 -7.35 -17.98
CA PRO A 127 3.86 -6.89 -17.62
C PRO A 127 3.87 -5.52 -16.94
N LEU A 128 3.13 -4.54 -17.45
CA LEU A 128 3.05 -3.21 -16.84
C LEU A 128 2.43 -3.28 -15.45
N MET A 129 1.36 -4.05 -15.29
CA MET A 129 0.70 -4.21 -14.00
C MET A 129 1.58 -4.92 -12.98
N VAL A 130 2.35 -5.96 -13.37
CA VAL A 130 3.30 -6.61 -12.47
C VAL A 130 4.39 -5.63 -12.02
N ILE A 131 5.04 -4.91 -12.93
CA ILE A 131 6.09 -3.96 -12.56
C ILE A 131 5.51 -2.86 -11.65
N GLY A 132 4.38 -2.27 -12.05
CA GLY A 132 3.73 -1.19 -11.30
C GLY A 132 3.30 -1.63 -9.91
N THR A 133 2.46 -2.66 -9.85
CA THR A 133 1.79 -3.09 -8.61
C THR A 133 2.71 -3.86 -7.67
N VAL A 134 3.65 -4.67 -8.21
CA VAL A 134 4.54 -5.48 -7.35
C VAL A 134 5.75 -4.68 -6.88
N VAL A 135 6.27 -3.74 -7.68
CA VAL A 135 7.51 -3.04 -7.33
C VAL A 135 7.28 -1.59 -6.93
N LEU A 136 6.61 -0.80 -7.77
CA LEU A 136 6.52 0.64 -7.59
C LEU A 136 5.55 1.03 -6.48
N VAL A 137 4.35 0.44 -6.49
CA VAL A 137 3.29 0.72 -5.51
C VAL A 137 3.71 0.39 -4.08
N PRO A 138 4.25 -0.81 -3.75
CA PRO A 138 4.64 -1.12 -2.38
C PRO A 138 5.66 -0.16 -1.78
N ILE A 139 6.64 0.30 -2.57
CA ILE A 139 7.63 1.27 -2.08
C ILE A 139 6.95 2.59 -1.73
N THR A 140 6.10 3.09 -2.62
CA THR A 140 5.37 4.35 -2.41
C THR A 140 4.43 4.28 -1.21
N GLU A 141 3.62 3.22 -1.14
CA GLU A 141 2.63 3.06 -0.08
C GLU A 141 3.26 2.83 1.29
N GLU A 142 4.31 2.02 1.38
CA GLU A 142 4.98 1.81 2.66
C GLU A 142 5.66 3.09 3.18
N LEU A 143 6.20 3.94 2.29
CA LEU A 143 6.72 5.25 2.67
C LEU A 143 5.65 6.15 3.28
N LEU A 144 4.43 6.14 2.72
CA LEU A 144 3.32 6.95 3.21
C LEU A 144 2.67 6.35 4.46
N PHE A 145 2.24 5.09 4.40
CA PHE A 145 1.45 4.51 5.48
C PHE A 145 2.32 4.09 6.67
N ARG A 146 3.49 3.48 6.45
CA ARG A 146 4.38 3.03 7.55
C ARG A 146 5.41 4.07 7.90
N GLY A 147 5.98 4.73 6.91
CA GLY A 147 6.92 5.82 7.13
C GLY A 147 6.26 7.01 7.79
N LEU A 148 5.31 7.64 7.11
CA LEU A 148 4.73 8.92 7.54
C LEU A 148 3.70 8.75 8.67
N ILE A 149 2.66 7.92 8.47
CA ILE A 149 1.55 7.76 9.43
C ILE A 149 1.97 6.91 10.65
N PHE A 150 2.24 5.62 10.42
CA PHE A 150 2.50 4.68 11.51
C PHE A 150 3.64 5.15 12.42
N ARG A 151 4.79 5.45 11.82
CA ARG A 151 5.97 5.90 12.55
C ARG A 151 5.72 7.21 13.31
N GLY A 152 4.97 8.14 12.75
CA GLY A 152 4.61 9.42 13.38
C GLY A 152 3.88 9.24 14.71
N ILE A 153 3.06 8.19 14.82
CA ILE A 153 2.21 7.89 15.98
C ILE A 153 2.87 6.88 16.92
N TYR A 154 3.65 5.92 16.38
CA TYR A 154 4.13 4.73 17.09
C TYR A 154 4.87 5.01 18.41
N ASN A 155 5.65 6.08 18.45
CA ASN A 155 6.41 6.44 19.66
C ASN A 155 5.55 7.08 20.77
N ARG A 156 4.32 7.49 20.44
CA ARG A 156 3.34 8.07 21.39
C ARG A 156 2.35 7.01 21.85
N SER A 157 1.78 6.26 20.89
CA SER A 157 0.81 5.20 21.17
C SER A 157 0.92 4.11 20.12
N ARG A 158 1.24 2.90 20.55
CA ARG A 158 1.30 1.74 19.65
C ARG A 158 -0.08 1.38 19.12
N PHE A 159 -1.07 1.32 20.01
CA PHE A 159 -2.45 0.98 19.65
C PHE A 159 -2.95 1.88 18.51
N TRP A 160 -2.89 3.22 18.71
CA TRP A 160 -3.33 4.17 17.68
C TRP A 160 -2.47 4.13 16.41
N ALA A 161 -1.19 3.82 16.51
CA ALA A 161 -0.34 3.65 15.32
C ALA A 161 -0.85 2.50 14.44
N TYR A 162 -1.11 1.34 15.04
CA TYR A 162 -1.65 0.20 14.30
C TYR A 162 -3.04 0.48 13.75
N ALA A 163 -3.96 0.99 14.57
CA ALA A 163 -5.34 1.26 14.17
C ALA A 163 -5.40 2.28 13.03
N ILE A 164 -4.76 3.44 13.20
CA ILE A 164 -4.82 4.53 12.21
C ILE A 164 -4.07 4.13 10.92
N SER A 165 -2.93 3.44 11.02
CA SER A 165 -2.19 3.01 9.82
C SER A 165 -2.95 1.93 9.04
N ALA A 166 -3.64 1.00 9.71
CA ALA A 166 -4.46 0.00 9.05
C ALA A 166 -5.66 0.62 8.33
N VAL A 167 -6.39 1.50 9.01
CA VAL A 167 -7.51 2.24 8.42
C VAL A 167 -7.05 3.10 7.25
N ALA A 168 -5.97 3.87 7.41
CA ALA A 168 -5.45 4.75 6.36
C ALA A 168 -4.98 3.96 5.13
N PHE A 169 -4.43 2.75 5.33
CA PHE A 169 -4.02 1.86 4.25
C PHE A 169 -5.22 1.28 3.49
N SER A 170 -6.29 0.91 4.20
CA SER A 170 -7.47 0.31 3.59
C SER A 170 -8.35 1.31 2.83
N LEU A 171 -8.39 2.56 3.27
CA LEU A 171 -9.27 3.59 2.68
C LEU A 171 -9.07 3.83 1.17
N PRO A 172 -7.84 4.00 0.64
CA PRO A 172 -7.64 4.24 -0.78
C PRO A 172 -8.17 3.14 -1.69
N HIS A 173 -8.25 1.89 -1.18
CA HIS A 173 -8.74 0.75 -1.95
C HIS A 173 -10.27 0.74 -2.12
N VAL A 174 -11.00 1.61 -1.40
CA VAL A 174 -12.47 1.63 -1.46
C VAL A 174 -13.04 3.02 -1.73
N VAL A 175 -12.31 4.09 -1.43
CA VAL A 175 -12.85 5.46 -1.48
C VAL A 175 -13.28 5.88 -2.89
N GLY A 176 -12.57 5.40 -3.92
CA GLY A 176 -12.88 5.69 -5.32
C GLY A 176 -14.18 5.05 -5.82
N TYR A 177 -14.73 4.10 -5.08
CA TYR A 177 -15.95 3.37 -5.45
C TYR A 177 -17.20 3.83 -4.68
N ILE A 178 -17.07 4.82 -3.78
CA ILE A 178 -18.19 5.39 -3.01
C ILE A 178 -19.23 5.99 -3.98
N GLY A 179 -20.48 5.57 -3.81
CA GLY A 179 -21.58 5.97 -4.70
C GLY A 179 -21.74 5.12 -5.95
N MET A 180 -20.82 4.20 -6.25
CA MET A 180 -20.88 3.28 -7.38
C MET A 180 -21.38 1.88 -7.00
N PHE A 181 -21.09 1.45 -5.77
CA PHE A 181 -21.40 0.12 -5.27
C PHE A 181 -22.14 0.19 -3.92
N ASP A 182 -22.73 -0.92 -3.54
CA ASP A 182 -23.44 -1.08 -2.28
C ASP A 182 -22.54 -0.75 -1.08
N PRO A 183 -23.00 0.03 -0.08
CA PRO A 183 -22.19 0.43 1.06
C PRO A 183 -21.71 -0.75 1.92
N LEU A 184 -22.51 -1.84 2.05
CA LEU A 184 -22.09 -3.03 2.78
C LEU A 184 -20.94 -3.73 2.03
N LEU A 185 -21.03 -3.86 0.71
CA LEU A 185 -19.96 -4.42 -0.12
C LEU A 185 -18.66 -3.63 0.06
N LEU A 186 -18.73 -2.29 0.00
CA LEU A 186 -17.56 -1.43 0.21
C LEU A 186 -16.99 -1.54 1.63
N LEU A 187 -17.83 -1.67 2.64
CA LEU A 187 -17.40 -1.92 4.02
C LEU A 187 -16.67 -3.27 4.14
N LEU A 188 -17.16 -4.31 3.50
CA LEU A 188 -16.54 -5.62 3.49
C LEU A 188 -15.21 -5.61 2.72
N CYS A 189 -15.12 -4.91 1.58
CA CYS A 189 -13.86 -4.64 0.88
C CYS A 189 -12.86 -3.92 1.79
N PHE A 190 -13.29 -2.87 2.49
CA PHE A 190 -12.43 -2.15 3.45
C PHE A 190 -11.91 -3.08 4.55
N VAL A 191 -12.78 -3.90 5.14
CA VAL A 191 -12.42 -4.86 6.21
C VAL A 191 -11.40 -5.89 5.69
N GLN A 192 -11.50 -6.32 4.44
CA GLN A 192 -10.58 -7.28 3.82
C GLN A 192 -9.14 -6.76 3.72
N TYR A 193 -8.92 -5.43 3.63
CA TYR A 193 -7.57 -4.82 3.59
C TYR A 193 -6.96 -4.58 4.98
N LEU A 194 -7.74 -4.58 6.07
CA LEU A 194 -7.24 -4.34 7.43
C LEU A 194 -6.13 -5.29 7.86
N PRO A 195 -6.21 -6.62 7.60
CA PRO A 195 -5.12 -7.56 7.91
C PRO A 195 -3.78 -7.17 7.31
N ALA A 196 -3.77 -6.75 6.04
CA ALA A 196 -2.55 -6.26 5.38
C ALA A 196 -2.01 -5.01 6.10
N GLY A 197 -2.89 -4.04 6.38
CA GLY A 197 -2.54 -2.83 7.12
C GLY A 197 -1.88 -3.11 8.46
N LEU A 198 -2.40 -4.06 9.22
CA LEU A 198 -1.87 -4.46 10.53
C LEU A 198 -0.55 -5.22 10.42
N CYS A 199 -0.48 -6.25 9.56
CA CYS A 199 0.68 -7.13 9.46
C CYS A 199 1.91 -6.43 8.84
N LEU A 200 1.71 -5.56 7.84
CA LEU A 200 2.77 -4.73 7.28
C LEU A 200 3.31 -3.74 8.34
N SER A 201 2.43 -3.14 9.16
CA SER A 201 2.84 -2.28 10.28
C SER A 201 3.63 -3.07 11.33
N TRP A 202 3.24 -4.32 11.61
CA TRP A 202 3.96 -5.21 12.52
C TRP A 202 5.35 -5.56 11.96
N ALA A 203 5.44 -5.93 10.68
CA ALA A 203 6.72 -6.25 10.05
C ALA A 203 7.70 -5.06 10.13
N TYR A 204 7.22 -3.84 9.89
CA TYR A 204 8.00 -2.62 10.05
C TYR A 204 8.48 -2.41 11.50
N ALA A 205 7.58 -2.48 12.47
CA ALA A 205 7.92 -2.29 13.88
C ALA A 205 8.92 -3.35 14.39
N ARG A 206 8.79 -4.59 13.92
CA ARG A 206 9.65 -5.72 14.29
C ARG A 206 11.04 -5.62 13.69
N ALA A 207 11.13 -5.24 12.41
CA ALA A 207 12.37 -5.10 11.67
C ALA A 207 13.13 -3.82 12.02
N ASP A 208 12.43 -2.73 12.35
CA ASP A 208 12.96 -1.37 12.44
C ASP A 208 13.49 -0.87 11.06
N SER A 209 12.99 -1.43 9.98
CA SER A 209 13.33 -1.08 8.60
C SER A 209 12.10 -1.17 7.70
N ILE A 210 11.88 -0.15 6.88
CA ILE A 210 10.75 -0.11 5.94
C ILE A 210 10.84 -1.19 4.85
N PHE A 211 12.03 -1.73 4.61
CA PHE A 211 12.22 -2.78 3.61
C PHE A 211 11.60 -4.12 4.00
N ALA A 212 11.32 -4.36 5.29
CA ALA A 212 10.59 -5.56 5.69
C ALA A 212 9.13 -5.55 5.19
N PRO A 213 8.30 -4.51 5.48
CA PRO A 213 6.97 -4.45 4.92
C PRO A 213 6.96 -4.26 3.40
N VAL A 214 7.94 -3.56 2.80
CA VAL A 214 8.05 -3.46 1.33
C VAL A 214 8.19 -4.84 0.70
N LEU A 215 9.12 -5.68 1.18
CA LEU A 215 9.32 -7.04 0.66
C LEU A 215 8.07 -7.91 0.87
N MET A 216 7.45 -7.83 2.05
CA MET A 216 6.22 -8.54 2.34
C MET A 216 5.09 -8.12 1.40
N HIS A 217 4.91 -6.82 1.18
CA HIS A 217 3.88 -6.25 0.31
C HIS A 217 4.10 -6.65 -1.16
N MET A 218 5.36 -6.61 -1.64
CA MET A 218 5.72 -7.11 -2.97
C MET A 218 5.28 -8.57 -3.17
N VAL A 219 5.48 -9.43 -2.16
CA VAL A 219 5.08 -10.84 -2.24
C VAL A 219 3.55 -10.99 -2.23
N ILE A 220 2.83 -10.22 -1.41
CA ILE A 220 1.36 -10.20 -1.40
C ILE A 220 0.83 -9.84 -2.79
N ASN A 221 1.32 -8.73 -3.35
CA ASN A 221 0.87 -8.26 -4.67
C ASN A 221 1.27 -9.21 -5.79
N LEU A 222 2.47 -9.80 -5.73
CA LEU A 222 2.91 -10.79 -6.73
C LEU A 222 1.96 -11.98 -6.79
N ILE A 223 1.59 -12.55 -5.65
CA ILE A 223 0.64 -13.68 -5.57
C ILE A 223 -0.73 -13.24 -6.10
N GLY A 224 -1.22 -12.06 -5.71
CA GLY A 224 -2.47 -11.49 -6.22
C GLY A 224 -2.45 -11.34 -7.76
N MET A 225 -1.39 -10.79 -8.33
CA MET A 225 -1.27 -10.62 -9.78
C MET A 225 -1.34 -11.95 -10.55
N PHE A 226 -0.72 -13.02 -10.03
CA PHE A 226 -0.80 -14.33 -10.65
C PHE A 226 -2.17 -15.01 -10.46
N ALA A 227 -2.87 -14.73 -9.37
CA ALA A 227 -4.22 -15.23 -9.13
C ALA A 227 -5.29 -14.55 -10.04
N MET A 228 -5.01 -13.32 -10.51
CA MET A 228 -5.88 -12.53 -11.40
C MET A 228 -5.59 -12.75 -12.89
N ARG A 229 -4.57 -13.50 -13.25
CA ARG A 229 -4.18 -13.79 -14.63
C ARG A 229 -5.00 -14.91 -15.23
#